data_43a5ef3463706c35fb8aac6bfe321aa5
#
_entry.id   43a5ef3463706c35fb8aac6bfe321aa5
#
_cell.length_a   1.000
_cell.length_b   1.000
_cell.length_c   1.000
_cell.angle_alpha   90.00
_cell.angle_beta   90.00
_cell.angle_gamma   90.00
#
_symmetry.space_group_name_H-M   'P 1'
#
loop_
_entity.id
_entity.type
_entity.pdbx_description
1 polymer ?
#
loop_
_entity_poly.entity_id
_entity_poly.type
_entity_poly.pdbx_seq_one_letter_code
_entity_poly.pdbx_strand_id
1 'polypeptide(L)'
;KTVGMRPVVVHDTPMGADKFRENKRIAKLIELCGVKAIGICGMDLDTLHMALDNDFIPVIVPNDIDNEYELIDPKDASLEVAVGLKADKLVYLSSHRGIWKDVERTKVYPRLTVDEVHQLLDVGKVTEGVISRVERGFRAVEQGVNRVHLVDGRILHALILEFFSKAGVG
;
A
#
# COMPACT_ATOMS: atom_id res chain seq x y z
N LYS A 1 -0.64 17.18 5.04
CA LYS A 1 -1.63 18.22 4.61
C LYS A 1 -0.98 19.32 3.75
N THR A 2 0.27 19.68 3.97
CA THR A 2 0.96 20.77 3.24
C THR A 2 1.11 20.51 1.73
N VAL A 3 0.93 19.30 1.26
CA VAL A 3 1.12 18.89 -0.15
C VAL A 3 -0.15 18.38 -0.83
N GLY A 4 -1.32 18.55 -0.22
CA GLY A 4 -2.61 18.15 -0.80
C GLY A 4 -2.84 16.62 -0.88
N MET A 5 -2.00 15.80 -0.26
CA MET A 5 -2.20 14.36 -0.23
C MET A 5 -3.31 13.95 0.74
N ARG A 6 -4.14 13.00 0.33
CA ARG A 6 -5.21 12.37 1.11
C ARG A 6 -4.90 10.88 1.27
N PRO A 7 -4.04 10.49 2.25
CA PRO A 7 -3.61 9.11 2.41
C PRO A 7 -4.70 8.24 3.04
N VAL A 8 -4.74 6.98 2.60
CA VAL A 8 -5.47 5.88 3.23
C VAL A 8 -4.46 4.80 3.60
N VAL A 9 -4.58 4.21 4.75
CA VAL A 9 -3.69 3.17 5.25
C VAL A 9 -4.45 1.86 5.33
N VAL A 10 -4.00 0.85 4.60
CA VAL A 10 -4.43 -0.55 4.78
C VAL A 10 -3.28 -1.27 5.46
N HIS A 11 -3.49 -1.79 6.66
CA HIS A 11 -2.42 -2.44 7.39
C HIS A 11 -2.51 -3.96 7.36
N ASP A 12 -1.35 -4.58 7.27
CA ASP A 12 -1.16 -6.01 7.47
C ASP A 12 -0.85 -6.26 8.95
N THR A 13 -1.55 -7.21 9.55
CA THR A 13 -1.36 -7.56 10.96
C THR A 13 -0.70 -8.93 11.05
N PRO A 14 0.39 -9.07 11.81
CA PRO A 14 1.03 -10.37 12.01
C PRO A 14 0.06 -11.42 12.52
N MET A 15 0.23 -12.65 12.08
CA MET A 15 -0.58 -13.78 12.52
C MET A 15 -0.59 -13.90 14.05
N GLY A 16 -1.78 -14.02 14.64
CA GLY A 16 -1.96 -14.11 16.09
C GLY A 16 -2.02 -12.77 16.83
N ALA A 17 -1.78 -11.64 16.16
CA ALA A 17 -1.96 -10.33 16.76
C ALA A 17 -3.41 -9.83 16.65
N ASP A 18 -3.83 -9.05 17.63
CA ASP A 18 -5.16 -8.41 17.63
C ASP A 18 -5.18 -7.26 16.61
N LYS A 19 -5.82 -7.50 15.46
CA LYS A 19 -5.91 -6.55 14.35
C LYS A 19 -6.62 -5.25 14.71
N PHE A 20 -7.63 -5.29 15.56
CA PHE A 20 -8.36 -4.09 15.99
C PHE A 20 -7.54 -3.24 16.94
N ARG A 21 -6.79 -3.88 17.83
CA ARG A 21 -5.85 -3.18 18.71
C ARG A 21 -4.73 -2.53 17.92
N GLU A 22 -4.19 -3.23 16.92
CA GLU A 22 -3.14 -2.69 16.05
C GLU A 22 -3.68 -1.52 15.21
N ASN A 23 -4.89 -1.63 14.67
CA ASN A 23 -5.55 -0.55 13.96
C ASN A 23 -5.65 0.73 14.80
N LYS A 24 -6.16 0.60 16.03
CA LYS A 24 -6.24 1.72 16.97
C LYS A 24 -4.87 2.30 17.30
N ARG A 25 -3.85 1.43 17.44
CA ARG A 25 -2.47 1.86 17.70
C ARG A 25 -1.92 2.69 16.55
N ILE A 26 -2.10 2.24 15.31
CA ILE A 26 -1.65 2.97 14.12
C ILE A 26 -2.37 4.32 14.01
N ALA A 27 -3.70 4.34 14.13
CA ALA A 27 -4.46 5.58 14.10
C ALA A 27 -3.97 6.57 15.17
N LYS A 28 -3.73 6.08 16.39
CA LYS A 28 -3.20 6.92 17.49
C LYS A 28 -1.80 7.47 17.21
N LEU A 29 -0.91 6.69 16.62
CA LEU A 29 0.42 7.17 16.23
C LEU A 29 0.34 8.28 15.18
N ILE A 30 -0.58 8.16 14.22
CA ILE A 30 -0.83 9.21 13.22
C ILE A 30 -1.36 10.48 13.90
N GLU A 31 -2.31 10.35 14.84
CA GLU A 31 -2.83 11.50 15.59
C GLU A 31 -1.75 12.23 16.39
N LEU A 32 -0.81 11.50 16.98
CA LEU A 32 0.33 12.09 17.70
C LEU A 32 1.24 12.94 16.80
N CYS A 33 1.18 12.75 15.47
CA CYS A 33 1.84 13.61 14.50
C CYS A 33 1.02 14.88 14.14
N GLY A 34 -0.08 15.15 14.83
CA GLY A 34 -0.88 16.37 14.67
C GLY A 34 -1.89 16.33 13.51
N VAL A 35 -2.25 15.15 13.02
CA VAL A 35 -3.26 14.96 11.98
C VAL A 35 -4.39 14.05 12.49
N LYS A 36 -5.59 14.23 11.95
CA LYS A 36 -6.73 13.38 12.31
C LYS A 36 -6.58 12.01 11.68
N ALA A 37 -6.84 10.94 12.44
CA ALA A 37 -6.91 9.59 11.92
C ALA A 37 -8.10 8.84 12.51
N ILE A 38 -8.60 7.84 11.77
CA ILE A 38 -9.73 7.02 12.21
C ILE A 38 -9.50 5.57 11.80
N GLY A 39 -9.65 4.65 12.75
CA GLY A 39 -9.67 3.22 12.48
C GLY A 39 -11.02 2.80 11.92
N ILE A 40 -11.00 2.11 10.78
CA ILE A 40 -12.19 1.61 10.08
C ILE A 40 -12.06 0.10 9.91
N CYS A 41 -13.14 -0.63 10.15
CA CYS A 41 -13.26 -2.05 9.86
C CYS A 41 -14.05 -2.21 8.55
N GLY A 42 -13.49 -2.95 7.61
CA GLY A 42 -14.06 -3.09 6.26
C GLY A 42 -13.61 -2.00 5.29
N MET A 43 -14.13 -2.06 4.07
CA MET A 43 -13.69 -1.24 2.93
C MET A 43 -14.84 -0.49 2.25
N ASP A 44 -15.87 -0.12 3.02
CA ASP A 44 -17.01 0.64 2.48
C ASP A 44 -16.54 2.00 1.95
N LEU A 45 -16.70 2.20 0.63
CA LEU A 45 -16.20 3.38 -0.07
C LEU A 45 -16.87 4.68 0.38
N ASP A 46 -18.16 4.64 0.74
CA ASP A 46 -18.87 5.82 1.19
C ASP A 46 -18.33 6.29 2.56
N THR A 47 -18.07 5.34 3.46
CA THR A 47 -17.41 5.61 4.74
C THR A 47 -16.00 6.18 4.55
N LEU A 48 -15.24 5.64 3.59
CA LEU A 48 -13.89 6.13 3.28
C LEU A 48 -13.93 7.56 2.71
N HIS A 49 -14.84 7.83 1.78
CA HIS A 49 -15.05 9.18 1.24
C HIS A 49 -15.43 10.17 2.34
N MET A 50 -16.40 9.80 3.19
CA MET A 50 -16.82 10.64 4.32
C MET A 50 -15.65 10.97 5.26
N ALA A 51 -14.81 9.98 5.59
CA ALA A 51 -13.64 10.20 6.43
C ALA A 51 -12.63 11.15 5.77
N LEU A 52 -12.33 10.92 4.49
CA LEU A 52 -11.41 11.75 3.72
C LEU A 52 -11.92 13.20 3.55
N ASP A 53 -13.22 13.40 3.34
CA ASP A 53 -13.83 14.72 3.16
C ASP A 53 -13.84 15.53 4.47
N ASN A 54 -13.79 14.85 5.62
CA ASN A 54 -13.63 15.45 6.94
C ASN A 54 -12.17 15.53 7.43
N ASP A 55 -11.21 15.38 6.50
CA ASP A 55 -9.77 15.49 6.78
C ASP A 55 -9.21 14.39 7.70
N PHE A 56 -9.87 13.26 7.83
CA PHE A 56 -9.30 12.10 8.51
C PHE A 56 -8.40 11.30 7.58
N ILE A 57 -7.41 10.63 8.15
CA ILE A 57 -6.65 9.55 7.53
C ILE A 57 -7.32 8.23 7.93
N PRO A 58 -8.03 7.53 7.03
CA PRO A 58 -8.57 6.22 7.33
C PRO A 58 -7.46 5.19 7.52
N VAL A 59 -7.56 4.40 8.58
CA VAL A 59 -6.70 3.24 8.85
C VAL A 59 -7.60 2.02 8.82
N ILE A 60 -7.42 1.16 7.82
CA ILE A 60 -8.36 0.08 7.48
C ILE A 60 -7.88 -1.25 8.03
N VAL A 61 -8.76 -1.95 8.75
CA VAL A 61 -8.67 -3.40 8.94
C VAL A 61 -9.40 -4.06 7.78
N PRO A 62 -8.72 -4.81 6.90
CA PRO A 62 -9.34 -5.44 5.75
C PRO A 62 -10.18 -6.65 6.19
N ASN A 63 -11.45 -6.40 6.42
CA ASN A 63 -12.45 -7.42 6.74
C ASN A 63 -13.53 -7.43 5.68
N ASP A 64 -14.11 -8.59 5.42
CA ASP A 64 -15.35 -8.70 4.71
C ASP A 64 -16.49 -8.09 5.55
N ILE A 65 -17.32 -7.25 4.92
CA ILE A 65 -18.46 -6.60 5.58
C ILE A 65 -19.55 -7.63 5.90
N ASP A 66 -19.74 -8.60 5.02
CA ASP A 66 -20.78 -9.63 5.15
C ASP A 66 -20.35 -10.78 6.06
N ASN A 67 -19.06 -10.93 6.31
CA ASN A 67 -18.51 -11.97 7.17
C ASN A 67 -17.41 -11.40 8.09
N GLU A 68 -17.80 -10.97 9.29
CA GLU A 68 -16.91 -10.34 10.28
C GLU A 68 -15.66 -11.17 10.63
N TYR A 69 -15.66 -12.46 10.33
CA TYR A 69 -14.57 -13.39 10.63
C TYR A 69 -13.65 -13.63 9.45
N GLU A 70 -14.06 -13.26 8.23
CA GLU A 70 -13.25 -13.45 7.03
C GLU A 70 -12.33 -12.25 6.79
N LEU A 71 -11.03 -12.54 6.86
CA LEU A 71 -9.99 -11.56 6.56
C LEU A 71 -9.73 -11.56 5.06
N ILE A 72 -9.80 -10.40 4.46
CA ILE A 72 -9.31 -10.18 3.10
C ILE A 72 -7.78 -10.00 3.16
N ASP A 73 -7.05 -10.57 2.21
CA ASP A 73 -5.62 -10.32 2.09
C ASP A 73 -5.38 -8.80 1.98
N PRO A 74 -4.57 -8.20 2.87
CA PRO A 74 -4.32 -6.75 2.85
C PRO A 74 -3.86 -6.20 1.50
N LYS A 75 -3.22 -7.04 0.68
CA LYS A 75 -2.79 -6.66 -0.68
C LYS A 75 -3.97 -6.57 -1.64
N ASP A 76 -4.95 -7.48 -1.54
CA ASP A 76 -6.18 -7.43 -2.32
C ASP A 76 -7.04 -6.26 -1.85
N ALA A 77 -7.21 -6.09 -0.55
CA ALA A 77 -7.91 -4.96 0.03
C ALA A 77 -7.32 -3.60 -0.41
N SER A 78 -5.99 -3.48 -0.41
CA SER A 78 -5.34 -2.24 -0.85
C SER A 78 -5.53 -1.96 -2.33
N LEU A 79 -5.59 -2.98 -3.18
CA LEU A 79 -5.95 -2.88 -4.59
C LEU A 79 -7.38 -2.37 -4.76
N GLU A 80 -8.35 -3.01 -4.11
CA GLU A 80 -9.77 -2.65 -4.20
C GLU A 80 -10.03 -1.21 -3.72
N VAL A 81 -9.46 -0.84 -2.57
CA VAL A 81 -9.56 0.53 -2.04
C VAL A 81 -8.92 1.54 -2.99
N ALA A 82 -7.73 1.25 -3.54
CA ALA A 82 -7.05 2.16 -4.45
C ALA A 82 -7.86 2.38 -5.74
N VAL A 83 -8.42 1.33 -6.31
CA VAL A 83 -9.28 1.40 -7.51
C VAL A 83 -10.59 2.12 -7.21
N GLY A 84 -11.28 1.74 -6.13
CA GLY A 84 -12.57 2.32 -5.74
C GLY A 84 -12.47 3.82 -5.45
N LEU A 85 -11.43 4.26 -4.76
CA LEU A 85 -11.16 5.67 -4.48
C LEU A 85 -10.50 6.42 -5.65
N LYS A 86 -10.22 5.77 -6.78
CA LYS A 86 -9.48 6.34 -7.92
C LYS A 86 -8.16 6.98 -7.48
N ALA A 87 -7.42 6.24 -6.69
CA ALA A 87 -6.16 6.73 -6.13
C ALA A 87 -5.13 7.05 -7.24
N ASP A 88 -4.41 8.15 -7.08
CA ASP A 88 -3.29 8.48 -7.97
C ASP A 88 -2.13 7.50 -7.79
N LYS A 89 -1.92 7.03 -6.55
CA LYS A 89 -0.81 6.13 -6.21
C LYS A 89 -1.23 5.04 -5.24
N LEU A 90 -0.75 3.82 -5.48
CA LEU A 90 -0.76 2.71 -4.53
C LEU A 90 0.68 2.47 -4.08
N VAL A 91 0.91 2.40 -2.78
CA VAL A 91 2.24 2.18 -2.21
C VAL A 91 2.25 0.96 -1.32
N TYR A 92 3.05 -0.03 -1.67
CA TYR A 92 3.35 -1.16 -0.82
C TYR A 92 4.62 -0.91 -0.01
N LEU A 93 4.46 -0.71 1.30
CA LEU A 93 5.57 -0.70 2.25
C LEU A 93 5.87 -2.13 2.69
N SER A 94 7.09 -2.57 2.48
CA SER A 94 7.49 -3.94 2.85
C SER A 94 8.96 -4.01 3.27
N SER A 95 9.41 -5.19 3.65
CA SER A 95 10.83 -5.46 3.90
C SER A 95 11.63 -5.77 2.62
N HIS A 96 11.05 -5.56 1.45
CA HIS A 96 11.67 -5.82 0.14
C HIS A 96 11.91 -4.52 -0.59
N ARG A 97 13.06 -4.40 -1.22
CA ARG A 97 13.48 -3.19 -1.97
C ARG A 97 12.84 -3.03 -3.36
N GLY A 98 11.92 -3.91 -3.74
CA GLY A 98 11.37 -3.93 -5.09
C GLY A 98 11.89 -5.11 -5.91
N ILE A 99 11.97 -4.95 -7.24
CA ILE A 99 12.40 -6.00 -8.19
C ILE A 99 13.89 -5.85 -8.47
N TRP A 100 14.65 -6.91 -8.27
CA TRP A 100 16.10 -6.94 -8.48
C TRP A 100 16.46 -7.07 -9.96
N LYS A 101 17.46 -6.31 -10.42
CA LYS A 101 18.02 -6.41 -11.76
C LYS A 101 18.97 -7.58 -11.93
N ASP A 102 19.66 -7.92 -10.85
CA ASP A 102 20.76 -8.88 -10.83
C ASP A 102 20.56 -9.96 -9.77
N VAL A 103 21.20 -11.10 -9.97
CA VAL A 103 21.14 -12.27 -9.07
C VAL A 103 21.79 -11.95 -7.71
N GLU A 104 22.78 -11.07 -7.70
CA GLU A 104 23.52 -10.66 -6.50
C GLU A 104 22.71 -9.66 -5.65
N ARG A 105 21.54 -9.22 -6.11
CA ARG A 105 20.63 -8.31 -5.43
C ARG A 105 21.29 -6.98 -5.03
N THR A 106 22.10 -6.42 -5.92
CA THR A 106 22.80 -5.16 -5.71
C THR A 106 22.02 -3.97 -6.23
N LYS A 107 21.23 -4.16 -7.29
CA LYS A 107 20.48 -3.10 -7.97
C LYS A 107 19.02 -3.48 -8.17
N VAL A 108 18.12 -2.53 -7.94
CA VAL A 108 16.68 -2.66 -8.24
C VAL A 108 16.33 -1.93 -9.54
N TYR A 109 15.21 -2.32 -10.14
CA TYR A 109 14.61 -1.52 -11.21
C TYR A 109 13.98 -0.26 -10.62
N PRO A 110 14.41 0.95 -11.03
CA PRO A 110 13.82 2.18 -10.52
C PRO A 110 12.43 2.45 -11.10
N ARG A 111 12.14 1.85 -12.25
CA ARG A 111 10.86 1.96 -12.96
C ARG A 111 10.72 0.79 -13.91
N LEU A 112 9.51 0.28 -13.99
CA LEU A 112 9.09 -0.74 -14.96
C LEU A 112 7.75 -0.35 -15.57
N THR A 113 7.58 -0.62 -16.84
CA THR A 113 6.29 -0.62 -17.51
C THR A 113 5.55 -1.93 -17.23
N VAL A 114 4.27 -1.94 -17.52
CA VAL A 114 3.42 -3.12 -17.43
C VAL A 114 3.97 -4.29 -18.24
N ASP A 115 4.37 -4.04 -19.48
CA ASP A 115 4.93 -5.07 -20.37
C ASP A 115 6.27 -5.65 -19.85
N GLU A 116 7.13 -4.79 -19.30
CA GLU A 116 8.40 -5.23 -18.70
C GLU A 116 8.15 -6.08 -17.43
N VAL A 117 7.14 -5.76 -16.64
CA VAL A 117 6.75 -6.57 -15.48
C VAL A 117 6.28 -7.95 -15.92
N HIS A 118 5.44 -8.05 -16.96
CA HIS A 118 5.03 -9.34 -17.53
C HIS A 118 6.22 -10.19 -17.95
N GLN A 119 7.13 -9.60 -18.71
CA GLN A 119 8.33 -10.32 -19.17
C GLN A 119 9.17 -10.84 -17.99
N LEU A 120 9.29 -10.06 -16.91
CA LEU A 120 10.05 -10.47 -15.73
C LEU A 120 9.35 -11.57 -14.93
N LEU A 121 8.02 -11.58 -14.88
CA LEU A 121 7.22 -12.65 -14.30
C LEU A 121 7.34 -13.94 -15.11
N ASP A 122 7.19 -13.86 -16.43
CA ASP A 122 7.24 -15.00 -17.34
C ASP A 122 8.60 -15.72 -17.31
N VAL A 123 9.68 -14.99 -17.16
CA VAL A 123 11.03 -15.56 -17.04
C VAL A 123 11.45 -15.89 -15.59
N GLY A 124 10.54 -15.76 -14.62
CA GLY A 124 10.78 -16.09 -13.23
C GLY A 124 11.83 -15.23 -12.52
N LYS A 125 12.06 -14.01 -12.99
CA LYS A 125 13.04 -13.07 -12.39
C LYS A 125 12.53 -12.28 -11.20
N VAL A 126 11.24 -12.37 -10.90
CA VAL A 126 10.65 -11.72 -9.72
C VAL A 126 10.77 -12.67 -8.53
N THR A 127 11.30 -12.20 -7.42
CA THR A 127 11.44 -13.02 -6.21
C THR A 127 10.08 -13.30 -5.58
N GLU A 128 9.89 -14.50 -5.04
CA GLU A 128 8.64 -15.00 -4.49
C GLU A 128 7.99 -14.06 -3.46
N GLY A 129 8.80 -13.43 -2.60
CA GLY A 129 8.30 -12.45 -1.61
C GLY A 129 7.76 -11.14 -2.20
N VAL A 130 7.93 -10.89 -3.50
CA VAL A 130 7.50 -9.66 -4.19
C VAL A 130 6.40 -9.93 -5.21
N ILE A 131 6.31 -11.16 -5.76
CA ILE A 131 5.39 -11.54 -6.84
C ILE A 131 3.97 -11.05 -6.55
N SER A 132 3.42 -11.40 -5.40
CA SER A 132 2.02 -11.07 -5.08
C SER A 132 1.73 -9.56 -5.05
N ARG A 133 2.71 -8.73 -4.68
CA ARG A 133 2.56 -7.25 -4.71
C ARG A 133 2.71 -6.71 -6.13
N VAL A 134 3.58 -7.31 -6.91
CA VAL A 134 3.79 -6.95 -8.32
C VAL A 134 2.54 -7.25 -9.13
N GLU A 135 1.96 -8.45 -8.99
CA GLU A 135 0.72 -8.85 -9.69
C GLU A 135 -0.46 -7.93 -9.32
N ARG A 136 -0.63 -7.61 -8.04
CA ARG A 136 -1.69 -6.72 -7.59
C ARG A 136 -1.42 -5.27 -8.01
N GLY A 137 -0.19 -4.84 -7.95
CA GLY A 137 0.22 -3.53 -8.46
C GLY A 137 -0.05 -3.38 -9.95
N PHE A 138 0.24 -4.41 -10.73
CA PHE A 138 -0.10 -4.50 -12.13
C PHE A 138 -1.61 -4.36 -12.37
N ARG A 139 -2.43 -5.18 -11.68
CA ARG A 139 -3.89 -5.11 -11.76
C ARG A 139 -4.42 -3.72 -11.36
N ALA A 140 -3.80 -3.06 -10.39
CA ALA A 140 -4.16 -1.70 -10.00
C ALA A 140 -3.96 -0.70 -11.14
N VAL A 141 -2.82 -0.79 -11.86
CA VAL A 141 -2.54 0.07 -13.01
C VAL A 141 -3.52 -0.19 -14.15
N GLU A 142 -3.82 -1.44 -14.46
CA GLU A 142 -4.82 -1.80 -15.48
C GLU A 142 -6.22 -1.25 -15.15
N GLN A 143 -6.55 -1.13 -13.87
CA GLN A 143 -7.82 -0.61 -13.38
C GLN A 143 -7.81 0.90 -13.10
N GLY A 144 -6.77 1.61 -13.55
CA GLY A 144 -6.74 3.08 -13.59
C GLY A 144 -5.94 3.78 -12.49
N VAL A 145 -5.26 3.07 -11.60
CA VAL A 145 -4.28 3.68 -10.69
C VAL A 145 -3.07 4.13 -11.49
N ASN A 146 -2.67 5.40 -11.40
CA ASN A 146 -1.61 5.92 -12.25
C ASN A 146 -0.23 5.32 -11.98
N ARG A 147 0.08 5.01 -10.72
CA ARG A 147 1.40 4.49 -10.33
C ARG A 147 1.29 3.56 -9.12
N VAL A 148 2.15 2.54 -9.13
CA VAL A 148 2.34 1.65 -7.99
C VAL A 148 3.81 1.70 -7.58
N HIS A 149 4.06 1.82 -6.27
CA HIS A 149 5.39 1.90 -5.70
C HIS A 149 5.62 0.72 -4.75
N LEU A 150 6.76 0.06 -4.89
CA LEU A 150 7.23 -0.98 -3.97
C LEU A 150 8.36 -0.39 -3.13
N VAL A 151 8.09 -0.04 -1.90
CA VAL A 151 9.00 0.75 -1.06
C VAL A 151 9.51 -0.08 0.11
N ASP A 152 10.81 -0.03 0.36
CA ASP A 152 11.42 -0.62 1.56
C ASP A 152 11.08 0.22 2.79
N GLY A 153 10.08 -0.24 3.56
CA GLY A 153 9.62 0.44 4.77
C GLY A 153 10.61 0.48 5.93
N ARG A 154 11.75 -0.22 5.82
CA ARG A 154 12.84 -0.16 6.81
C ARG A 154 13.71 1.07 6.65
N ILE A 155 13.64 1.74 5.50
CA ILE A 155 14.36 2.98 5.25
C ILE A 155 13.67 4.12 6.01
N LEU A 156 14.43 4.84 6.81
CA LEU A 156 13.90 5.97 7.56
C LEU A 156 13.36 7.03 6.59
N HIS A 157 12.13 7.49 6.85
CA HIS A 157 11.42 8.45 5.98
C HIS A 157 11.19 7.97 4.54
N ALA A 158 11.08 6.64 4.33
CA ALA A 158 10.94 6.04 3.00
C ALA A 158 9.89 6.71 2.11
N LEU A 159 8.69 6.99 2.63
CA LEU A 159 7.63 7.66 1.87
C LEU A 159 8.00 9.10 1.49
N ILE A 160 8.68 9.84 2.37
CA ILE A 160 9.12 11.20 2.06
C ILE A 160 10.18 11.17 0.96
N LEU A 161 11.12 10.25 1.06
CA LEU A 161 12.16 10.08 0.04
C LEU A 161 11.55 9.65 -1.29
N GLU A 162 10.59 8.71 -1.29
CA GLU A 162 9.92 8.25 -2.51
C GLU A 162 9.16 9.36 -3.23
N PHE A 163 8.44 10.21 -2.50
CA PHE A 163 7.57 11.20 -3.12
C PHE A 163 8.24 12.55 -3.38
N PHE A 164 9.29 12.89 -2.66
CA PHE A 164 9.90 14.23 -2.68
C PHE A 164 11.38 14.26 -3.06
N SER A 165 12.04 13.11 -3.22
CA SER A 165 13.40 13.08 -3.78
C SER A 165 13.37 12.72 -5.28
N LYS A 166 14.43 13.13 -6.00
CA LYS A 166 14.55 12.81 -7.43
C LYS A 166 14.85 11.33 -7.70
N ALA A 167 15.45 10.66 -6.75
CA ALA A 167 15.92 9.27 -6.91
C ALA A 167 14.89 8.24 -6.43
N GLY A 168 13.99 8.63 -5.49
CA GLY A 168 13.12 7.65 -4.82
C GLY A 168 13.89 6.66 -3.95
N VAL A 169 13.20 5.66 -3.43
CA VAL A 169 13.77 4.53 -2.64
C VAL A 169 13.10 3.19 -2.97
N GLY A 170 12.13 3.19 -3.87
CA GLY A 170 11.40 2.03 -4.35
C GLY A 170 11.60 1.74 -5.82
#